data_adc630a30e46251ec82de79aa703ade1
#
_entry.id   adc630a30e46251ec82de79aa703ade1
#
_cell.length_a   1.000
_cell.length_b   1.000
_cell.length_c   1.000
_cell.angle_alpha   90.00
_cell.angle_beta   90.00
_cell.angle_gamma   90.00
#
_symmetry.space_group_name_H-M   'P 1'
#
loop_
_entity.id
_entity.type
_entity.pdbx_description
1 polymer ?
#
loop_
_entity_poly.entity_id
_entity_poly.type
_entity_poly.pdbx_seq_one_letter_code
_entity_poly.pdbx_strand_id
1 'polypeptide(L)'
;MRVQEAKVQSRLKFHRPSDAITQMPLSDAKKALWVSVNNIIPDFRLDTYNEQTLNLLAHYFSGNDSSLDPKKGLFVFGCVGVGKTDILRACQSAFGGFQMVNMRELSFEVQAETSERKTIAVSVLKQYLQGRWAFDDIGHELKVQNFGTFDIAEELITQLYERFKKIGRAPIFTSNLSFGIESSPVSFEARYSERACDRIKEMCNIVCIGGSSKR
;
A
#
# COMPACT_ATOMS: atom_id res chain seq x y z
N MET A 1 33.03 2.74 -11.01
CA MET A 1 32.23 1.49 -10.93
C MET A 1 32.03 0.98 -9.49
N ARG A 2 33.08 0.78 -8.68
CA ARG A 2 32.95 0.19 -7.31
C ARG A 2 32.15 0.99 -6.27
N VAL A 3 32.05 2.31 -6.40
CA VAL A 3 31.35 3.16 -5.40
C VAL A 3 29.82 3.13 -5.58
N GLN A 4 29.33 2.86 -6.80
CA GLN A 4 27.89 2.74 -7.06
C GLN A 4 27.34 1.38 -6.62
N GLU A 5 28.11 0.31 -6.80
CA GLU A 5 27.73 -1.04 -6.31
C GLU A 5 27.63 -1.09 -4.78
N ALA A 6 28.52 -0.38 -4.05
CA ALA A 6 28.46 -0.28 -2.60
C ALA A 6 27.22 0.50 -2.10
N LYS A 7 26.74 1.53 -2.84
CA LYS A 7 25.53 2.26 -2.49
C LYS A 7 24.24 1.45 -2.74
N VAL A 8 24.24 0.60 -3.76
CA VAL A 8 23.11 -0.32 -4.02
C VAL A 8 23.09 -1.44 -2.97
N GLN A 9 24.25 -2.00 -2.61
CA GLN A 9 24.32 -3.04 -1.58
C GLN A 9 24.05 -2.54 -0.14
N SER A 10 24.32 -1.27 0.18
CA SER A 10 24.02 -0.71 1.50
C SER A 10 22.52 -0.46 1.71
N ARG A 11 21.74 -0.28 0.64
CA ARG A 11 20.26 -0.23 0.69
C ARG A 11 19.61 -1.60 0.86
N LEU A 12 20.32 -2.70 0.62
CA LEU A 12 19.82 -4.08 0.63
C LEU A 12 19.94 -4.81 1.98
N LYS A 13 20.22 -4.12 3.08
CA LYS A 13 19.97 -4.70 4.42
C LYS A 13 18.49 -4.60 4.77
N PHE A 14 17.64 -5.14 3.90
CA PHE A 14 16.26 -5.35 4.23
C PHE A 14 16.16 -6.43 5.32
N HIS A 15 15.86 -6.02 6.53
CA HIS A 15 15.24 -6.93 7.49
C HIS A 15 14.00 -7.47 6.79
N ARG A 16 13.96 -8.77 6.51
CA ARG A 16 12.73 -9.42 6.04
C ARG A 16 11.70 -9.24 7.14
N PRO A 17 10.64 -8.45 6.94
CA PRO A 17 9.56 -8.43 7.91
C PRO A 17 9.05 -9.86 8.03
N SER A 18 8.86 -10.35 9.23
CA SER A 18 8.17 -11.61 9.41
C SER A 18 6.77 -11.43 8.83
N ASP A 19 6.39 -12.22 7.85
CA ASP A 19 5.05 -12.18 7.24
C ASP A 19 3.94 -12.66 8.22
N ALA A 20 4.32 -13.01 9.43
CA ALA A 20 3.42 -13.47 10.45
C ALA A 20 2.65 -12.29 11.03
N ILE A 21 1.34 -12.29 10.84
CA ILE A 21 0.43 -11.47 11.64
C ILE A 21 0.66 -11.91 13.10
N THR A 22 1.14 -11.02 13.93
CA THR A 22 1.34 -11.31 15.35
C THR A 22 -0.03 -11.42 15.99
N GLN A 23 -0.48 -12.62 16.29
CA GLN A 23 -1.72 -12.80 17.05
C GLN A 23 -1.55 -12.13 18.42
N MET A 24 -2.38 -11.14 18.70
CA MET A 24 -2.44 -10.48 19.99
C MET A 24 -3.90 -10.26 20.40
N PRO A 25 -4.19 -10.20 21.73
CA PRO A 25 -5.52 -9.85 22.21
C PRO A 25 -6.02 -8.53 21.59
N LEU A 26 -7.28 -8.47 21.22
CA LEU A 26 -7.86 -7.29 20.55
C LEU A 26 -7.72 -6.02 21.37
N SER A 27 -7.88 -6.12 22.71
CA SER A 27 -7.68 -4.99 23.63
C SER A 27 -6.28 -4.38 23.49
N ASP A 28 -5.26 -5.23 23.40
CA ASP A 28 -3.86 -4.83 23.28
C ASP A 28 -3.58 -4.26 21.89
N ALA A 29 -4.17 -4.86 20.84
CA ALA A 29 -4.10 -4.37 19.49
C ALA A 29 -4.68 -2.95 19.36
N LYS A 30 -5.86 -2.71 19.90
CA LYS A 30 -6.49 -1.38 19.90
C LYS A 30 -5.64 -0.36 20.66
N LYS A 31 -5.10 -0.75 21.82
CA LYS A 31 -4.22 0.12 22.63
C LYS A 31 -2.92 0.44 21.88
N ALA A 32 -2.27 -0.55 21.30
CA ALA A 32 -1.04 -0.36 20.54
C ALA A 32 -1.25 0.57 19.33
N LEU A 33 -2.33 0.35 18.57
CA LEU A 33 -2.69 1.20 17.45
C LEU A 33 -3.00 2.63 17.89
N TRP A 34 -3.75 2.80 18.96
CA TRP A 34 -4.08 4.11 19.53
C TRP A 34 -2.83 4.90 19.93
N VAL A 35 -1.89 4.25 20.64
CA VAL A 35 -0.61 4.87 21.02
C VAL A 35 0.17 5.28 19.78
N SER A 36 0.24 4.40 18.76
CA SER A 36 0.97 4.69 17.52
C SER A 36 0.34 5.83 16.73
N VAL A 37 -0.99 5.90 16.66
CA VAL A 37 -1.70 7.02 16.01
C VAL A 37 -1.37 8.35 16.67
N ASN A 38 -1.45 8.43 18.02
CA ASN A 38 -1.15 9.66 18.73
C ASN A 38 0.33 10.09 18.63
N ASN A 39 1.24 9.13 18.46
CA ASN A 39 2.65 9.44 18.25
C ASN A 39 2.95 9.98 16.85
N ILE A 40 2.16 9.55 15.85
CA ILE A 40 2.39 9.92 14.44
C ILE A 40 1.58 11.15 14.03
N ILE A 41 0.37 11.29 14.56
CA ILE A 41 -0.54 12.39 14.23
C ILE A 41 -0.73 13.24 15.50
N PRO A 42 0.02 14.35 15.62
CA PRO A 42 -0.20 15.27 16.73
C PRO A 42 -1.66 15.78 16.75
N ASP A 43 -2.25 15.89 17.93
CA ASP A 43 -3.62 16.36 18.13
C ASP A 43 -4.70 15.50 17.43
N PHE A 44 -4.42 14.21 17.24
CA PHE A 44 -5.40 13.29 16.65
C PHE A 44 -6.70 13.27 17.48
N ARG A 45 -7.81 13.54 16.82
CA ARG A 45 -9.14 13.50 17.43
C ARG A 45 -9.95 12.36 16.83
N LEU A 46 -10.53 11.53 17.69
CA LEU A 46 -11.51 10.55 17.27
C LEU A 46 -12.77 11.23 16.76
N ASP A 47 -13.24 10.75 15.64
CA ASP A 47 -14.59 10.96 15.13
C ASP A 47 -15.18 9.58 14.74
N THR A 48 -16.46 9.54 14.51
CA THR A 48 -17.17 8.27 14.23
C THR A 48 -16.56 7.49 13.03
N TYR A 49 -16.04 8.20 12.04
CA TYR A 49 -15.49 7.57 10.83
C TYR A 49 -14.12 6.96 11.08
N ASN A 50 -13.23 7.71 11.72
CA ASN A 50 -11.88 7.22 11.99
C ASN A 50 -11.86 6.16 13.09
N GLU A 51 -12.74 6.22 14.06
CA GLU A 51 -12.89 5.20 15.11
C GLU A 51 -13.27 3.84 14.50
N GLN A 52 -14.26 3.82 13.62
CA GLN A 52 -14.65 2.60 12.92
C GLN A 52 -13.50 2.03 12.10
N THR A 53 -12.77 2.88 11.37
CA THR A 53 -11.62 2.48 10.59
C THR A 53 -10.50 1.91 11.46
N LEU A 54 -10.14 2.58 12.55
CA LEU A 54 -9.10 2.10 13.47
C LEU A 54 -9.49 0.76 14.12
N ASN A 55 -10.75 0.62 14.51
CA ASN A 55 -11.25 -0.65 15.04
C ASN A 55 -11.13 -1.77 13.99
N LEU A 56 -11.54 -1.53 12.76
CA LEU A 56 -11.45 -2.50 11.66
C LEU A 56 -10.00 -2.92 11.39
N LEU A 57 -9.08 -1.95 11.34
CA LEU A 57 -7.65 -2.20 11.13
C LEU A 57 -7.01 -2.94 12.31
N ALA A 58 -7.39 -2.61 13.55
CA ALA A 58 -6.91 -3.34 14.72
C ALA A 58 -7.30 -4.82 14.67
N HIS A 59 -8.55 -5.13 14.31
CA HIS A 59 -8.99 -6.51 14.09
C HIS A 59 -8.19 -7.21 12.99
N TYR A 60 -8.05 -6.56 11.82
CA TYR A 60 -7.36 -7.13 10.67
C TYR A 60 -5.88 -7.43 10.97
N PHE A 61 -5.13 -6.46 11.51
CA PHE A 61 -3.69 -6.61 11.76
C PHE A 61 -3.35 -7.48 12.96
N SER A 62 -4.26 -7.67 13.90
CA SER A 62 -4.05 -8.54 15.07
C SER A 62 -4.47 -9.99 14.85
N GLY A 63 -5.03 -10.30 13.69
CA GLY A 63 -5.51 -11.65 13.38
C GLY A 63 -6.77 -12.06 14.17
N ASN A 64 -7.47 -11.10 14.77
CA ASN A 64 -8.75 -11.33 15.42
C ASN A 64 -9.88 -11.39 14.39
N ASP A 65 -11.02 -11.93 14.79
CA ASP A 65 -12.19 -12.03 13.92
C ASP A 65 -12.58 -10.65 13.37
N SER A 66 -12.73 -10.56 12.06
CA SER A 66 -12.94 -9.33 11.32
C SER A 66 -13.89 -9.57 10.16
N SER A 67 -14.60 -8.51 9.75
CA SER A 67 -15.35 -8.52 8.49
C SER A 67 -14.44 -8.54 7.24
N LEU A 68 -13.13 -8.34 7.41
CA LEU A 68 -12.14 -8.40 6.35
C LEU A 68 -11.54 -9.80 6.26
N ASP A 69 -11.34 -10.29 5.04
CA ASP A 69 -10.65 -11.56 4.79
C ASP A 69 -9.15 -11.42 5.15
N PRO A 70 -8.64 -12.17 6.14
CA PRO A 70 -7.25 -12.08 6.56
C PRO A 70 -6.25 -12.58 5.50
N LYS A 71 -6.71 -13.33 4.50
CA LYS A 71 -5.88 -13.81 3.38
C LYS A 71 -5.68 -12.76 2.30
N LYS A 72 -6.57 -11.75 2.24
CA LYS A 72 -6.48 -10.62 1.33
C LYS A 72 -5.64 -9.50 1.93
N GLY A 73 -5.07 -8.66 1.06
CA GLY A 73 -4.49 -7.38 1.45
C GLY A 73 -5.53 -6.32 1.75
N LEU A 74 -5.11 -5.07 1.70
CA LEU A 74 -5.99 -3.92 1.89
C LEU A 74 -5.85 -2.96 0.69
N PHE A 75 -6.97 -2.47 0.19
CA PHE A 75 -7.02 -1.30 -0.67
C PHE A 75 -7.77 -0.21 0.09
N VAL A 76 -7.01 0.75 0.62
CA VAL A 76 -7.50 1.81 1.50
C VAL A 76 -7.66 3.08 0.68
N PHE A 77 -8.89 3.56 0.49
CA PHE A 77 -9.15 4.76 -0.28
C PHE A 77 -9.96 5.80 0.51
N GLY A 78 -9.95 7.03 0.03
CA GLY A 78 -10.69 8.13 0.65
C GLY A 78 -10.15 9.49 0.19
N CYS A 79 -10.82 10.56 0.58
CA CYS A 79 -10.45 11.91 0.19
C CYS A 79 -9.03 12.28 0.59
N VAL A 80 -8.47 13.30 -0.09
CA VAL A 80 -7.17 13.87 0.28
C VAL A 80 -7.25 14.47 1.68
N GLY A 81 -6.24 14.20 2.50
CA GLY A 81 -6.12 14.79 3.84
C GLY A 81 -6.82 14.02 4.96
N VAL A 82 -7.53 12.91 4.68
CA VAL A 82 -8.18 12.09 5.74
C VAL A 82 -7.20 11.25 6.57
N GLY A 83 -5.90 11.26 6.25
CA GLY A 83 -4.86 10.59 7.05
C GLY A 83 -4.56 9.14 6.67
N LYS A 84 -4.88 8.69 5.45
CA LYS A 84 -4.63 7.30 4.98
C LYS A 84 -3.20 6.84 5.22
N THR A 85 -2.23 7.60 4.74
CA THR A 85 -0.80 7.32 4.89
C THR A 85 -0.38 7.22 6.35
N ASP A 86 -0.82 8.18 7.18
CA ASP A 86 -0.42 8.24 8.59
C ASP A 86 -1.08 7.13 9.42
N ILE A 87 -2.33 6.77 9.10
CA ILE A 87 -3.00 5.61 9.70
C ILE A 87 -2.26 4.31 9.35
N LEU A 88 -1.81 4.13 8.09
CA LEU A 88 -1.02 2.96 7.74
C LEU A 88 0.37 2.96 8.40
N ARG A 89 1.02 4.11 8.54
CA ARG A 89 2.26 4.24 9.34
C ARG A 89 2.03 3.85 10.80
N ALA A 90 0.89 4.24 11.36
CA ALA A 90 0.51 3.84 12.72
C ALA A 90 0.29 2.32 12.82
N CYS A 91 -0.36 1.71 11.84
CA CYS A 91 -0.48 0.25 11.76
C CYS A 91 0.90 -0.43 11.63
N GLN A 92 1.78 0.12 10.79
CA GLN A 92 3.15 -0.40 10.67
C GLN A 92 3.92 -0.31 11.99
N SER A 93 3.80 0.81 12.71
CA SER A 93 4.43 1.01 14.02
C SER A 93 3.88 0.07 15.08
N ALA A 94 2.56 -0.14 15.10
CA ALA A 94 1.88 -0.96 16.10
C ALA A 94 2.07 -2.46 15.89
N PHE A 95 2.03 -2.91 14.64
CA PHE A 95 1.94 -4.33 14.29
C PHE A 95 3.15 -4.85 13.49
N GLY A 96 3.91 -3.97 12.85
CA GLY A 96 4.98 -4.38 11.93
C GLY A 96 4.47 -5.14 10.72
N GLY A 97 5.28 -6.07 10.21
CA GLY A 97 4.89 -7.05 9.19
C GLY A 97 4.81 -6.55 7.75
N PHE A 98 5.03 -5.26 7.47
CA PHE A 98 5.10 -4.72 6.11
C PHE A 98 6.02 -3.49 6.02
N GLN A 99 6.49 -3.20 4.83
CA GLN A 99 7.22 -1.97 4.49
C GLN A 99 6.33 -1.05 3.67
N MET A 100 6.67 0.25 3.62
CA MET A 100 5.94 1.23 2.83
C MET A 100 6.83 1.83 1.76
N VAL A 101 6.24 2.07 0.59
CA VAL A 101 6.86 2.81 -0.52
C VAL A 101 5.81 3.72 -1.14
N ASN A 102 6.21 4.96 -1.45
CA ASN A 102 5.34 5.88 -2.18
C ASN A 102 5.40 5.57 -3.68
N MET A 103 4.24 5.49 -4.34
CA MET A 103 4.14 5.14 -5.76
C MET A 103 4.86 6.14 -6.68
N ARG A 104 4.91 7.41 -6.29
CA ARG A 104 5.66 8.42 -7.04
C ARG A 104 7.18 8.20 -6.95
N GLU A 105 7.69 7.85 -5.76
CA GLU A 105 9.12 7.53 -5.58
C GLU A 105 9.50 6.28 -6.38
N LEU A 106 8.67 5.24 -6.30
CA LEU A 106 8.85 4.03 -7.10
C LEU A 106 8.86 4.33 -8.60
N SER A 107 7.98 5.21 -9.08
CA SER A 107 7.95 5.58 -10.49
C SER A 107 9.20 6.35 -10.92
N PHE A 108 9.80 7.17 -10.07
CA PHE A 108 11.09 7.80 -10.33
C PHE A 108 12.23 6.79 -10.43
N GLU A 109 12.25 5.77 -9.56
CA GLU A 109 13.26 4.70 -9.62
C GLU A 109 13.16 3.93 -10.94
N VAL A 110 11.95 3.54 -11.35
CA VAL A 110 11.72 2.84 -12.63
C VAL A 110 12.12 3.74 -13.80
N GLN A 111 11.79 5.03 -13.78
CA GLN A 111 12.12 5.96 -14.85
C GLN A 111 13.63 6.18 -14.97
N ALA A 112 14.34 6.35 -13.85
CA ALA A 112 15.79 6.53 -13.84
C ALA A 112 16.50 5.31 -14.43
N GLU A 113 16.16 4.12 -13.97
CA GLU A 113 16.74 2.86 -14.46
C GLU A 113 16.40 2.59 -15.94
N THR A 114 15.18 2.95 -16.36
CA THR A 114 14.74 2.85 -17.76
C THR A 114 15.58 3.76 -18.66
N SER A 115 15.86 4.97 -18.21
CA SER A 115 16.67 5.94 -18.95
C SER A 115 18.12 5.49 -19.09
N GLU A 116 18.71 4.88 -18.06
CA GLU A 116 20.07 4.35 -18.08
C GLU A 116 20.19 3.13 -19.00
N ARG A 117 19.22 2.22 -18.95
CA ARG A 117 19.25 0.96 -19.72
C ARG A 117 18.72 1.06 -21.14
N LYS A 118 18.06 2.17 -21.49
CA LYS A 118 17.32 2.35 -22.75
C LYS A 118 16.26 1.25 -23.02
N THR A 119 15.77 0.61 -21.96
CA THR A 119 14.71 -0.41 -21.96
C THR A 119 13.88 -0.26 -20.70
N ILE A 120 12.61 -0.65 -20.73
CA ILE A 120 11.74 -0.55 -19.55
C ILE A 120 12.31 -1.41 -18.42
N ALA A 121 12.63 -0.77 -17.29
CA ALA A 121 13.27 -1.41 -16.15
C ALA A 121 12.26 -2.09 -15.21
N VAL A 122 11.48 -3.03 -15.72
CA VAL A 122 10.54 -3.85 -14.92
C VAL A 122 11.26 -4.60 -13.80
N SER A 123 12.57 -4.81 -13.95
CA SER A 123 13.42 -5.44 -12.92
C SER A 123 13.40 -4.72 -11.57
N VAL A 124 13.18 -3.40 -11.56
CA VAL A 124 13.03 -2.61 -10.34
C VAL A 124 11.83 -3.09 -9.53
N LEU A 125 10.75 -3.50 -10.18
CA LEU A 125 9.55 -3.97 -9.49
C LEU A 125 9.76 -5.29 -8.74
N LYS A 126 10.75 -6.10 -9.16
CA LYS A 126 11.02 -7.42 -8.55
C LYS A 126 11.40 -7.35 -7.08
N GLN A 127 12.03 -6.27 -6.63
CA GLN A 127 12.36 -6.08 -5.21
C GLN A 127 11.09 -5.99 -4.34
N TYR A 128 10.02 -5.43 -4.87
CA TYR A 128 8.73 -5.26 -4.20
C TYR A 128 7.88 -6.54 -4.20
N LEU A 129 8.32 -7.56 -4.91
CA LEU A 129 7.71 -8.89 -4.84
C LEU A 129 8.26 -9.72 -3.66
N GLN A 130 9.23 -9.21 -2.90
CA GLN A 130 9.76 -9.88 -1.72
C GLN A 130 9.23 -9.19 -0.45
N GLY A 131 8.76 -9.96 0.53
CA GLY A 131 8.14 -9.42 1.73
C GLY A 131 6.71 -8.89 1.50
N ARG A 132 6.15 -8.20 2.46
CA ARG A 132 4.85 -7.54 2.38
C ARG A 132 5.05 -6.04 2.27
N TRP A 133 4.42 -5.42 1.28
CA TRP A 133 4.55 -4.00 1.01
C TRP A 133 3.21 -3.28 1.06
N ALA A 134 3.25 -2.04 1.52
CA ALA A 134 2.20 -1.06 1.35
C ALA A 134 2.65 -0.02 0.31
N PHE A 135 1.89 0.09 -0.76
CA PHE A 135 2.09 1.03 -1.87
C PHE A 135 1.22 2.25 -1.64
N ASP A 136 1.86 3.34 -1.25
CA ASP A 136 1.17 4.57 -0.85
C ASP A 136 0.90 5.48 -2.05
N ASP A 137 -0.32 6.05 -2.10
CA ASP A 137 -0.77 6.99 -3.13
C ASP A 137 -0.78 6.41 -4.56
N ILE A 138 -1.28 5.16 -4.75
CA ILE A 138 -1.51 4.64 -6.11
C ILE A 138 -2.52 5.54 -6.85
N GLY A 139 -2.21 5.88 -8.09
CA GLY A 139 -2.91 6.89 -8.88
C GLY A 139 -2.11 8.18 -9.08
N HIS A 140 -1.01 8.36 -8.34
CA HIS A 140 -0.10 9.50 -8.41
C HIS A 140 1.26 9.18 -9.03
N GLU A 141 1.45 7.95 -9.52
CA GLU A 141 2.67 7.55 -10.22
C GLU A 141 2.83 8.29 -11.56
N LEU A 142 4.09 8.46 -11.97
CA LEU A 142 4.42 9.00 -13.28
C LEU A 142 4.27 7.92 -14.35
N LYS A 143 3.78 8.31 -15.52
CA LYS A 143 3.81 7.44 -16.70
C LYS A 143 5.19 7.50 -17.34
N VAL A 144 5.78 6.35 -17.65
CA VAL A 144 7.05 6.29 -18.39
C VAL A 144 6.77 6.58 -19.86
N GLN A 145 7.27 7.73 -20.35
CA GLN A 145 6.92 8.25 -21.68
C GLN A 145 7.77 7.69 -22.83
N ASN A 146 8.94 7.11 -22.57
CA ASN A 146 9.94 6.86 -23.62
C ASN A 146 9.74 5.56 -24.41
N PHE A 147 8.81 4.68 -24.03
CA PHE A 147 8.62 3.36 -24.66
C PHE A 147 7.13 2.99 -24.82
N GLY A 148 6.31 3.95 -25.22
CA GLY A 148 4.86 3.78 -25.30
C GLY A 148 4.16 4.09 -23.96
N THR A 149 2.90 3.70 -23.84
CA THR A 149 2.10 3.91 -22.62
C THR A 149 2.34 2.79 -21.62
N PHE A 150 3.53 2.74 -21.00
CA PHE A 150 3.79 1.81 -19.92
C PHE A 150 3.25 2.39 -18.61
N ASP A 151 2.31 1.70 -18.01
CA ASP A 151 1.75 2.06 -16.70
C ASP A 151 2.40 1.19 -15.61
N ILE A 152 3.22 1.83 -14.79
CA ILE A 152 3.97 1.17 -13.71
C ILE A 152 3.04 0.52 -12.71
N ALA A 153 1.92 1.16 -12.38
CA ALA A 153 0.97 0.64 -11.41
C ALA A 153 0.25 -0.61 -11.94
N GLU A 154 -0.17 -0.62 -13.19
CA GLU A 154 -0.80 -1.80 -13.80
C GLU A 154 0.16 -3.00 -13.87
N GLU A 155 1.42 -2.76 -14.22
CA GLU A 155 2.44 -3.81 -14.22
C GLU A 155 2.72 -4.33 -12.81
N LEU A 156 2.85 -3.42 -11.83
CA LEU A 156 3.02 -3.79 -10.43
C LEU A 156 1.84 -4.63 -9.92
N ILE A 157 0.61 -4.18 -10.17
CA ILE A 157 -0.62 -4.91 -9.80
C ILE A 157 -0.60 -6.31 -10.44
N THR A 158 -0.17 -6.41 -11.70
CA THR A 158 -0.07 -7.69 -12.40
C THR A 158 0.89 -8.64 -11.70
N GLN A 159 2.10 -8.19 -11.41
CA GLN A 159 3.12 -9.03 -10.78
C GLN A 159 2.74 -9.41 -9.33
N LEU A 160 2.14 -8.48 -8.58
CA LEU A 160 1.66 -8.75 -7.22
C LEU A 160 0.50 -9.74 -7.21
N TYR A 161 -0.41 -9.66 -8.19
CA TYR A 161 -1.50 -10.62 -8.35
C TYR A 161 -0.98 -12.03 -8.66
N GLU A 162 -0.05 -12.17 -9.61
CA GLU A 162 0.58 -13.46 -9.91
C GLU A 162 1.27 -14.06 -8.68
N ARG A 163 1.90 -13.22 -7.87
CA ARG A 163 2.49 -13.65 -6.60
C ARG A 163 1.43 -14.07 -5.59
N PHE A 164 0.35 -13.29 -5.45
CA PHE A 164 -0.78 -13.61 -4.58
C PHE A 164 -1.38 -14.99 -4.92
N LYS A 165 -1.59 -15.28 -6.21
CA LYS A 165 -2.09 -16.59 -6.66
C LYS A 165 -1.13 -17.73 -6.32
N LYS A 166 0.19 -17.49 -6.31
CA LYS A 166 1.20 -18.53 -6.07
C LYS A 166 1.42 -18.81 -4.58
N ILE A 167 1.46 -17.79 -3.75
CA ILE A 167 1.90 -17.91 -2.35
C ILE A 167 0.98 -17.24 -1.33
N GLY A 168 -0.18 -16.72 -1.76
CA GLY A 168 -1.19 -16.12 -0.88
C GLY A 168 -0.77 -14.78 -0.24
N ARG A 169 0.32 -14.15 -0.71
CA ARG A 169 0.78 -12.86 -0.16
C ARG A 169 0.16 -11.69 -0.87
N ALA A 170 -0.74 -11.01 -0.20
CA ALA A 170 -1.42 -9.85 -0.73
C ALA A 170 -0.77 -8.53 -0.27
N PRO A 171 -0.73 -7.50 -1.14
CA PRO A 171 -0.20 -6.18 -0.84
C PRO A 171 -1.21 -5.32 -0.08
N ILE A 172 -0.73 -4.15 0.36
CA ILE A 172 -1.57 -3.06 0.85
C ILE A 172 -1.42 -1.90 -0.12
N PHE A 173 -2.51 -1.20 -0.42
CA PHE A 173 -2.51 0.02 -1.23
C PHE A 173 -3.24 1.15 -0.51
N THR A 174 -2.79 2.39 -0.70
CA THR A 174 -3.62 3.58 -0.45
C THR A 174 -3.89 4.31 -1.76
N SER A 175 -5.04 4.96 -1.84
CA SER A 175 -5.41 5.78 -3.00
C SER A 175 -6.28 6.97 -2.62
N ASN A 176 -6.15 8.06 -3.39
CA ASN A 176 -7.11 9.16 -3.38
C ASN A 176 -8.23 8.96 -4.41
N LEU A 177 -8.11 7.94 -5.25
CA LEU A 177 -9.13 7.55 -6.21
C LEU A 177 -10.22 6.75 -5.48
N SER A 178 -11.48 7.05 -5.75
CA SER A 178 -12.61 6.24 -5.27
C SER A 178 -12.58 4.85 -5.92
N PHE A 179 -13.19 3.87 -5.25
CA PHE A 179 -13.29 2.51 -5.77
C PHE A 179 -14.73 2.03 -5.70
N GLY A 180 -15.23 1.41 -6.78
CA GLY A 180 -16.62 0.95 -6.85
C GLY A 180 -17.63 2.05 -7.22
N ILE A 181 -17.18 3.23 -7.66
CA ILE A 181 -18.02 4.32 -8.16
C ILE A 181 -17.67 4.58 -9.63
N GLU A 182 -18.15 3.70 -10.49
CA GLU A 182 -17.79 3.68 -11.93
C GLU A 182 -18.11 4.98 -12.68
N SER A 183 -19.11 5.74 -12.22
CA SER A 183 -19.49 7.03 -12.83
C SER A 183 -18.60 8.21 -12.42
N SER A 184 -17.67 8.03 -11.48
CA SER A 184 -16.79 9.10 -11.03
C SER A 184 -15.57 9.21 -11.95
N PRO A 185 -15.28 10.38 -12.55
CA PRO A 185 -14.08 10.59 -13.35
C PRO A 185 -12.78 10.50 -12.53
N VAL A 186 -12.90 10.48 -11.21
CA VAL A 186 -11.78 10.38 -10.24
C VAL A 186 -11.77 9.01 -9.58
N SER A 187 -12.28 7.99 -10.26
CA SER A 187 -12.31 6.62 -9.76
C SER A 187 -11.08 5.82 -10.21
N PHE A 188 -10.81 4.76 -9.48
CA PHE A 188 -9.77 3.80 -9.83
C PHE A 188 -10.10 3.12 -11.18
N GLU A 189 -11.38 2.83 -11.41
CA GLU A 189 -11.91 2.25 -12.65
C GLU A 189 -11.76 3.18 -13.86
N ALA A 190 -11.83 4.50 -13.66
CA ALA A 190 -11.61 5.46 -14.73
C ALA A 190 -10.11 5.64 -15.07
N ARG A 191 -9.21 5.34 -14.11
CA ARG A 191 -7.76 5.54 -14.25
C ARG A 191 -7.04 4.30 -14.78
N TYR A 192 -7.50 3.10 -14.44
CA TYR A 192 -6.84 1.84 -14.73
C TYR A 192 -7.75 0.91 -15.53
N SER A 193 -7.15 -0.13 -16.12
CA SER A 193 -7.89 -1.14 -16.87
C SER A 193 -8.84 -1.95 -15.97
N GLU A 194 -9.91 -2.44 -16.56
CA GLU A 194 -10.84 -3.36 -15.90
C GLU A 194 -10.11 -4.56 -15.27
N ARG A 195 -9.11 -5.09 -15.99
CA ARG A 195 -8.28 -6.19 -15.50
C ARG A 195 -7.49 -5.83 -14.23
N ALA A 196 -6.98 -4.60 -14.10
CA ALA A 196 -6.31 -4.14 -12.89
C ALA A 196 -7.29 -4.04 -11.73
N CYS A 197 -8.49 -3.52 -12.00
CA CYS A 197 -9.57 -3.39 -11.01
C CYS A 197 -10.00 -4.75 -10.47
N ASP A 198 -10.23 -5.74 -11.33
CA ASP A 198 -10.61 -7.09 -10.92
C ASP A 198 -9.54 -7.77 -10.06
N ARG A 199 -8.27 -7.60 -10.40
CA ARG A 199 -7.16 -8.11 -9.61
C ARG A 199 -7.11 -7.50 -8.21
N ILE A 200 -7.34 -6.21 -8.10
CA ILE A 200 -7.44 -5.54 -6.78
C ILE A 200 -8.62 -6.12 -5.98
N LYS A 201 -9.79 -6.27 -6.57
CA LYS A 201 -10.99 -6.85 -5.90
C LYS A 201 -10.72 -8.28 -5.41
N GLU A 202 -9.98 -9.07 -6.19
CA GLU A 202 -9.67 -10.45 -5.83
C GLU A 202 -8.63 -10.53 -4.69
N MET A 203 -7.56 -9.72 -4.75
CA MET A 203 -6.45 -9.83 -3.80
C MET A 203 -6.53 -8.88 -2.58
N CYS A 204 -7.45 -7.90 -2.57
CA CYS A 204 -7.56 -6.93 -1.49
C CYS A 204 -8.98 -6.81 -0.92
N ASN A 205 -9.06 -6.53 0.37
CA ASN A 205 -10.26 -5.98 0.98
C ASN A 205 -10.33 -4.49 0.64
N ILE A 206 -11.49 -4.01 0.24
CA ILE A 206 -11.72 -2.61 -0.12
C ILE A 206 -12.21 -1.85 1.11
N VAL A 207 -11.42 -0.87 1.56
CA VAL A 207 -11.69 -0.11 2.79
C VAL A 207 -11.75 1.38 2.47
N CYS A 208 -12.90 2.00 2.72
CA CYS A 208 -13.06 3.44 2.59
C CYS A 208 -12.77 4.13 3.93
N ILE A 209 -11.86 5.09 3.93
CA ILE A 209 -11.67 5.99 5.07
C ILE A 209 -12.46 7.26 4.82
N GLY A 210 -13.54 7.43 5.58
CA GLY A 210 -14.35 8.65 5.59
C GLY A 210 -13.76 9.72 6.51
N GLY A 211 -14.40 10.89 6.52
CA GLY A 211 -14.08 12.01 7.39
C GLY A 211 -13.69 13.28 6.63
N SER A 212 -13.61 14.39 7.38
CA SER A 212 -13.10 15.65 6.87
C SER A 212 -11.58 15.66 6.80
N SER A 213 -11.02 16.51 5.93
CA SER A 213 -9.57 16.75 5.89
C SER A 213 -9.05 17.17 7.27
N LYS A 214 -7.93 16.57 7.66
CA LYS A 214 -7.24 16.84 8.94
C LYS A 214 -5.99 17.69 8.76
N ARG A 215 -5.88 18.34 7.61
CA ARG A 215 -4.84 19.32 7.28
C ARG A 215 -5.35 20.73 7.51
#